data_68de31e0d4823eb05f6b2c06a9e65af0
#
_entry.id   68de31e0d4823eb05f6b2c06a9e65af0
#
_cell.length_a   1.000
_cell.length_b   1.000
_cell.length_c   1.000
_cell.angle_alpha   90.00
_cell.angle_beta   90.00
_cell.angle_gamma   90.00
#
_symmetry.space_group_name_H-M   'P 1'
#
loop_
_entity.id
_entity.type
_entity.pdbx_description
1 polymer ?
#
loop_
_entity_poly.entity_id
_entity_poly.type
_entity_poly.pdbx_seq_one_letter_code
_entity_poly.pdbx_strand_id
1 'polypeptide(L)'
;NGAYMNTGIQRSSATPKGAWATTAEVRSAQPGKRQRRKDLTAIIAAHGVPYAAQASVSHWKDLTAKAEKAFNTPGPAFLNIFAPCPRGWRIPSSQTVEIAKLAVQTGFWPVYEVEDGIWRQTVKVHNRRPVEEFLKPQGRFKHLFAPGNEALLAEIQADVDLAWDRLLARCSQE
;
A
#
# COMPACT_ATOMS: atom_id res chain seq x y z
N ASN A 1 5.60 0.00 7.15
CA ASN A 1 4.35 -0.71 6.86
C ASN A 1 4.60 -1.96 6.01
N GLY A 2 3.69 -2.90 6.01
CA GLY A 2 3.82 -4.10 5.20
C GLY A 2 4.40 -5.31 5.93
N ALA A 3 4.68 -5.20 7.22
CA ALA A 3 4.96 -6.29 8.14
C ALA A 3 4.52 -5.89 9.56
N TYR A 4 4.23 -6.89 10.36
CA TYR A 4 4.12 -6.70 11.80
C TYR A 4 5.54 -6.70 12.37
N MET A 5 6.04 -5.84 13.06
CA MET A 5 7.38 -5.83 13.64
C MET A 5 8.53 -5.97 12.61
N ASN A 6 9.26 -4.89 12.39
CA ASN A 6 10.38 -4.86 11.43
C ASN A 6 11.56 -5.76 11.82
N THR A 7 11.84 -5.93 13.09
CA THR A 7 12.92 -6.81 13.57
C THR A 7 12.57 -8.28 13.40
N GLY A 8 11.32 -8.67 13.63
CA GLY A 8 10.82 -10.04 13.41
C GLY A 8 10.37 -10.33 11.99
N ILE A 9 10.09 -9.29 11.20
CA ILE A 9 9.57 -9.37 9.81
C ILE A 9 8.39 -10.34 9.71
N GLN A 10 7.48 -10.28 10.67
CA GLN A 10 6.34 -11.18 10.73
C GLN A 10 5.21 -10.72 9.81
N ARG A 11 4.45 -11.68 9.31
CA ARG A 11 3.27 -11.43 8.49
C ARG A 11 2.20 -10.69 9.29
N SER A 12 1.57 -9.70 8.65
CA SER A 12 0.38 -9.00 9.16
C SER A 12 -0.71 -8.90 8.08
N SER A 13 -1.84 -8.31 8.43
CA SER A 13 -2.88 -7.95 7.45
C SER A 13 -2.39 -6.94 6.41
N ALA A 14 -1.42 -6.07 6.78
CA ALA A 14 -0.82 -5.07 5.91
C ALA A 14 0.25 -5.65 4.97
N THR A 15 0.73 -6.88 5.21
CA THR A 15 1.71 -7.53 4.33
C THR A 15 1.06 -7.83 2.99
N PRO A 16 1.68 -7.43 1.86
CA PRO A 16 1.15 -7.70 0.53
C PRO A 16 1.10 -9.20 0.20
N LYS A 17 0.20 -9.57 -0.74
CA LYS A 17 0.20 -10.90 -1.35
C LYS A 17 1.55 -11.15 -2.04
N GLY A 18 2.05 -12.36 -1.94
CA GLY A 18 3.35 -12.77 -2.51
C GLY A 18 4.56 -12.32 -1.70
N ALA A 19 4.44 -11.45 -0.70
CA ALA A 19 5.57 -11.02 0.09
C ALA A 19 6.09 -12.14 1.00
N TRP A 20 7.42 -12.33 1.00
CA TRP A 20 8.10 -13.12 2.01
C TRP A 20 8.01 -12.45 3.38
N ALA A 21 7.80 -13.24 4.41
CA ALA A 21 7.94 -12.87 5.82
C ALA A 21 8.38 -14.10 6.62
N THR A 22 8.90 -13.92 7.83
CA THR A 22 9.33 -15.04 8.68
C THR A 22 8.20 -16.01 9.03
N THR A 23 6.96 -15.53 9.06
CA THR A 23 5.74 -16.34 9.27
C THR A 23 4.92 -16.54 7.99
N ALA A 24 5.49 -16.25 6.82
CA ALA A 24 4.95 -16.53 5.49
C ALA A 24 6.12 -16.79 4.54
N GLU A 25 6.80 -17.90 4.77
CA GLU A 25 7.99 -18.28 4.01
C GLU A 25 7.65 -18.65 2.58
N VAL A 26 8.64 -18.51 1.72
CA VAL A 26 8.59 -18.98 0.33
C VAL A 26 9.11 -20.42 0.30
N ARG A 27 8.24 -21.34 -0.11
CA ARG A 27 8.53 -22.76 -0.32
C ARG A 27 7.93 -23.19 -1.67
N SER A 28 8.24 -24.39 -2.14
CA SER A 28 7.73 -24.91 -3.42
C SER A 28 6.19 -24.84 -3.55
N ALA A 29 5.45 -25.04 -2.45
CA ALA A 29 3.99 -24.98 -2.43
C ALA A 29 3.42 -23.66 -1.83
N GLN A 30 4.27 -22.72 -1.42
CA GLN A 30 3.83 -21.50 -0.75
C GLN A 30 4.66 -20.30 -1.20
N PRO A 31 4.11 -19.45 -2.09
CA PRO A 31 4.82 -18.30 -2.64
C PRO A 31 4.77 -17.06 -1.71
N GLY A 32 5.03 -17.20 -0.42
CA GLY A 32 4.88 -16.14 0.57
C GLY A 32 3.45 -15.98 1.08
N LYS A 33 3.03 -14.77 1.42
CA LYS A 33 1.65 -14.52 1.90
C LYS A 33 0.62 -14.71 0.79
N ARG A 34 -0.40 -15.54 1.03
CA ARG A 34 -1.47 -15.84 0.05
C ARG A 34 -2.57 -14.78 0.01
N GLN A 35 -2.89 -14.15 1.15
CA GLN A 35 -4.03 -13.24 1.26
C GLN A 35 -3.65 -11.84 0.76
N ARG A 36 -4.62 -11.14 0.20
CA ARG A 36 -4.52 -9.72 -0.13
C ARG A 36 -4.22 -8.88 1.12
N ARG A 37 -3.63 -7.71 0.91
CA ARG A 37 -3.51 -6.68 1.95
C ARG A 37 -4.90 -6.15 2.31
N LYS A 38 -5.21 -6.01 3.59
CA LYS A 38 -6.42 -5.32 4.02
C LYS A 38 -6.30 -3.81 3.78
N ASP A 39 -7.37 -3.19 3.35
CA ASP A 39 -7.47 -1.73 3.24
C ASP A 39 -7.87 -1.15 4.61
N LEU A 40 -6.85 -0.88 5.43
CA LEU A 40 -7.08 -0.37 6.79
C LEU A 40 -7.73 1.00 6.79
N THR A 41 -7.38 1.87 5.83
CA THR A 41 -7.96 3.22 5.74
C THR A 41 -9.46 3.15 5.46
N ALA A 42 -9.88 2.28 4.52
CA ALA A 42 -11.30 2.07 4.24
C ALA A 42 -12.04 1.44 5.43
N ILE A 43 -11.40 0.52 6.18
CA ILE A 43 -11.98 -0.06 7.39
C ILE A 43 -12.24 1.03 8.44
N ILE A 44 -11.27 1.91 8.67
CA ILE A 44 -11.42 3.00 9.63
C ILE A 44 -12.46 4.04 9.16
N ALA A 45 -12.47 4.39 7.87
CA ALA A 45 -13.49 5.28 7.33
C ALA A 45 -14.92 4.70 7.52
N ALA A 46 -15.09 3.38 7.43
CA ALA A 46 -16.37 2.71 7.67
C ALA A 46 -16.86 2.79 9.13
N HIS A 47 -15.99 3.17 10.08
CA HIS A 47 -16.40 3.48 11.46
C HIS A 47 -17.03 4.89 11.59
N GLY A 48 -17.14 5.66 10.51
CA GLY A 48 -17.74 7.00 10.55
C GLY A 48 -16.85 8.03 11.24
N VAL A 49 -15.52 7.85 11.25
CA VAL A 49 -14.61 8.88 11.77
C VAL A 49 -14.66 10.11 10.88
N PRO A 50 -14.59 11.34 11.45
CA PRO A 50 -14.66 12.58 10.66
C PRO A 50 -13.55 12.68 9.61
N TYR A 51 -12.35 12.14 9.88
CA TYR A 51 -11.26 12.18 8.93
C TYR A 51 -10.43 10.89 8.93
N ALA A 52 -10.28 10.28 7.77
CA ALA A 52 -9.36 9.17 7.54
C ALA A 52 -8.58 9.39 6.24
N ALA A 53 -7.26 9.23 6.25
CA ALA A 53 -6.47 9.45 5.05
C ALA A 53 -5.35 8.43 4.85
N GLN A 54 -5.03 8.20 3.58
CA GLN A 54 -3.88 7.41 3.13
C GLN A 54 -2.85 8.34 2.49
N ALA A 55 -1.62 8.31 2.99
CA ALA A 55 -0.54 9.19 2.56
C ALA A 55 0.74 8.40 2.28
N SER A 56 1.75 9.05 1.71
CA SER A 56 3.05 8.45 1.41
C SER A 56 4.18 9.43 1.69
N VAL A 57 5.30 8.93 2.23
CA VAL A 57 6.52 9.73 2.45
C VAL A 57 7.10 10.31 1.14
N SER A 58 6.77 9.73 -0.02
CA SER A 58 7.18 10.24 -1.32
C SER A 58 6.40 11.49 -1.78
N HIS A 59 5.27 11.80 -1.14
CA HIS A 59 4.41 12.93 -1.42
C HIS A 59 4.28 13.81 -0.16
N TRP A 60 5.41 14.35 0.28
CA TRP A 60 5.51 15.03 1.58
C TRP A 60 4.57 16.24 1.73
N LYS A 61 4.31 16.98 0.64
CA LYS A 61 3.35 18.12 0.67
C LYS A 61 1.93 17.65 0.98
N ASP A 62 1.47 16.59 0.32
CA ASP A 62 0.18 15.96 0.57
C ASP A 62 0.12 15.37 1.99
N LEU A 63 1.18 14.70 2.42
CA LEU A 63 1.29 14.16 3.78
C LEU A 63 1.19 15.25 4.85
N THR A 64 1.90 16.38 4.67
CA THR A 64 1.89 17.49 5.63
C THR A 64 0.51 18.14 5.70
N ALA A 65 -0.12 18.41 4.55
CA ALA A 65 -1.48 18.96 4.51
C ALA A 65 -2.50 18.05 5.20
N LYS A 66 -2.41 16.74 5.00
CA LYS A 66 -3.26 15.75 5.68
C LYS A 66 -3.01 15.69 7.18
N ALA A 67 -1.75 15.80 7.61
CA ALA A 67 -1.41 15.85 9.02
C ALA A 67 -2.01 17.09 9.69
N GLU A 68 -1.84 18.27 9.09
CA GLU A 68 -2.44 19.51 9.56
C GLU A 68 -3.98 19.40 9.65
N LYS A 69 -4.61 18.87 8.62
CA LYS A 69 -6.06 18.64 8.60
C LYS A 69 -6.49 17.68 9.72
N ALA A 70 -5.78 16.58 9.92
CA ALA A 70 -6.06 15.61 10.97
C ALA A 70 -5.97 16.23 12.38
N PHE A 71 -4.97 17.08 12.63
CA PHE A 71 -4.84 17.80 13.91
C PHE A 71 -5.95 18.83 14.16
N ASN A 72 -6.47 19.43 13.10
CA ASN A 72 -7.54 20.44 13.19
C ASN A 72 -8.94 19.83 13.13
N THR A 73 -9.08 18.53 12.88
CA THR A 73 -10.38 17.85 12.80
C THR A 73 -10.98 17.67 14.20
N PRO A 74 -12.20 18.15 14.47
CA PRO A 74 -12.90 17.86 15.70
C PRO A 74 -13.28 16.37 15.77
N GLY A 75 -12.71 15.65 16.73
CA GLY A 75 -12.97 14.21 16.90
C GLY A 75 -11.82 13.31 16.43
N PRO A 76 -12.06 12.01 16.29
CA PRO A 76 -11.03 11.06 15.92
C PRO A 76 -10.59 11.24 14.45
N ALA A 77 -9.28 11.30 14.23
CA ALA A 77 -8.68 11.34 12.90
C ALA A 77 -7.67 10.19 12.73
N PHE A 78 -7.55 9.67 11.50
CA PHE A 78 -6.66 8.55 11.21
C PHE A 78 -5.80 8.80 9.96
N LEU A 79 -4.48 8.65 10.11
CA LEU A 79 -3.53 8.72 9.00
C LEU A 79 -2.81 7.37 8.82
N ASN A 80 -2.96 6.79 7.63
CA ASN A 80 -2.22 5.60 7.21
C ASN A 80 -1.09 5.99 6.26
N ILE A 81 0.13 6.10 6.81
CA ILE A 81 1.28 6.63 6.07
C ILE A 81 2.13 5.48 5.54
N PHE A 82 2.40 5.47 4.22
CA PHE A 82 3.28 4.50 3.59
C PHE A 82 4.74 4.90 3.75
N ALA A 83 5.48 4.06 4.48
CA ALA A 83 6.92 4.21 4.67
C ALA A 83 7.59 2.85 4.43
N PRO A 84 8.38 2.70 3.36
CA PRO A 84 9.15 1.48 3.11
C PRO A 84 10.16 1.22 4.22
N CYS A 85 10.33 -0.05 4.58
CA CYS A 85 11.30 -0.48 5.57
C CYS A 85 12.51 -1.13 4.87
N PRO A 86 13.70 -0.50 4.84
CA PRO A 86 14.84 -1.04 4.12
C PRO A 86 15.20 -2.47 4.52
N ARG A 87 15.23 -2.74 5.82
CA ARG A 87 15.61 -4.06 6.34
C ARG A 87 14.56 -5.13 6.01
N GLY A 88 13.30 -4.89 6.34
CA GLY A 88 12.22 -5.86 6.15
C GLY A 88 11.89 -6.13 4.69
N TRP A 89 12.07 -5.14 3.82
CA TRP A 89 11.81 -5.27 2.39
C TRP A 89 13.05 -5.64 1.59
N ARG A 90 14.22 -5.66 2.24
CA ARG A 90 15.51 -5.97 1.62
C ARG A 90 15.81 -5.02 0.45
N ILE A 91 15.77 -3.73 0.73
CA ILE A 91 16.05 -2.65 -0.20
C ILE A 91 17.19 -1.77 0.34
N PRO A 92 17.98 -1.11 -0.51
CA PRO A 92 18.91 -0.08 -0.08
C PRO A 92 18.15 1.08 0.59
N SER A 93 18.65 1.63 1.69
CA SER A 93 18.00 2.75 2.38
C SER A 93 17.89 4.00 1.52
N SER A 94 18.83 4.22 0.60
CA SER A 94 18.80 5.31 -0.38
C SER A 94 17.62 5.23 -1.35
N GLN A 95 17.01 4.07 -1.55
CA GLN A 95 15.87 3.86 -2.45
C GLN A 95 14.50 3.97 -1.76
N THR A 96 14.46 4.27 -0.48
CA THR A 96 13.20 4.29 0.31
C THR A 96 12.14 5.20 -0.30
N VAL A 97 12.51 6.44 -0.64
CA VAL A 97 11.58 7.43 -1.22
C VAL A 97 11.15 7.04 -2.62
N GLU A 98 12.08 6.52 -3.45
CA GLU A 98 11.76 6.09 -4.82
C GLU A 98 10.80 4.89 -4.81
N ILE A 99 11.01 3.91 -3.96
CA ILE A 99 10.09 2.76 -3.82
C ILE A 99 8.72 3.22 -3.31
N ALA A 100 8.66 4.20 -2.39
CA ALA A 100 7.38 4.78 -1.98
C ALA A 100 6.67 5.49 -3.14
N LYS A 101 7.43 6.16 -4.02
CA LYS A 101 6.89 6.80 -5.22
C LYS A 101 6.36 5.77 -6.23
N LEU A 102 7.10 4.68 -6.47
CA LEU A 102 6.65 3.57 -7.32
C LEU A 102 5.34 2.95 -6.80
N ALA A 103 5.19 2.79 -5.49
CA ALA A 103 3.95 2.29 -4.91
C ALA A 103 2.74 3.15 -5.27
N VAL A 104 2.90 4.47 -5.30
CA VAL A 104 1.84 5.41 -5.71
C VAL A 104 1.62 5.33 -7.23
N GLN A 105 2.69 5.39 -8.02
CA GLN A 105 2.62 5.38 -9.49
C GLN A 105 2.02 4.10 -10.08
N THR A 106 2.17 2.98 -9.40
CA THR A 106 1.57 1.69 -9.81
C THR A 106 0.13 1.51 -9.31
N GLY A 107 -0.38 2.41 -8.47
CA GLY A 107 -1.68 2.26 -7.83
C GLY A 107 -1.70 1.23 -6.70
N PHE A 108 -0.56 0.62 -6.38
CA PHE A 108 -0.45 -0.29 -5.23
C PHE A 108 -0.77 0.41 -3.90
N TRP A 109 -0.38 1.68 -3.80
CA TRP A 109 -0.69 2.56 -2.68
C TRP A 109 -1.33 3.85 -3.17
N PRO A 110 -2.65 3.87 -3.44
CA PRO A 110 -3.33 5.09 -3.82
C PRO A 110 -3.30 6.10 -2.67
N VAL A 111 -3.22 7.38 -3.01
CA VAL A 111 -3.17 8.48 -2.03
C VAL A 111 -4.51 9.23 -2.08
N TYR A 112 -5.27 9.13 -0.99
CA TYR A 112 -6.63 9.65 -0.89
C TYR A 112 -6.97 10.06 0.55
N GLU A 113 -8.08 10.74 0.72
CA GLU A 113 -8.67 11.06 2.01
C GLU A 113 -10.18 10.78 2.00
N VAL A 114 -10.73 10.61 3.18
CA VAL A 114 -12.17 10.50 3.45
C VAL A 114 -12.49 11.50 4.56
N GLU A 115 -13.33 12.47 4.26
CA GLU A 115 -13.76 13.53 5.17
C GLU A 115 -15.28 13.51 5.23
N ASP A 116 -15.83 13.29 6.40
CA ASP A 116 -17.28 13.17 6.63
C ASP A 116 -17.97 12.20 5.64
N GLY A 117 -17.27 11.07 5.34
CA GLY A 117 -17.77 10.06 4.40
C GLY A 117 -17.49 10.36 2.92
N ILE A 118 -17.01 11.53 2.56
CA ILE A 118 -16.69 11.93 1.18
C ILE A 118 -15.27 11.49 0.83
N TRP A 119 -15.14 10.72 -0.25
CA TRP A 119 -13.89 10.15 -0.72
C TRP A 119 -13.24 11.02 -1.78
N ARG A 120 -11.97 11.39 -1.60
CA ARG A 120 -11.24 12.22 -2.55
C ARG A 120 -9.84 11.67 -2.81
N GLN A 121 -9.50 11.44 -4.07
CA GLN A 121 -8.13 11.15 -4.47
C GLN A 121 -7.32 12.45 -4.50
N THR A 122 -6.33 12.58 -3.62
CA THR A 122 -5.51 13.80 -3.49
C THR A 122 -4.28 13.79 -4.41
N VAL A 123 -3.78 12.61 -4.77
CA VAL A 123 -2.72 12.44 -5.78
C VAL A 123 -3.27 11.63 -6.94
N LYS A 124 -3.54 12.29 -8.06
CA LYS A 124 -4.06 11.65 -9.28
C LYS A 124 -2.93 10.95 -10.04
N VAL A 125 -3.18 9.71 -10.48
CA VAL A 125 -2.26 8.93 -11.32
C VAL A 125 -3.01 8.57 -12.61
N HIS A 126 -2.72 9.30 -13.69
CA HIS A 126 -3.42 9.13 -14.98
C HIS A 126 -2.93 7.88 -15.74
N ASN A 127 -1.61 7.66 -15.76
CA ASN A 127 -1.00 6.52 -16.45
C ASN A 127 -0.30 5.66 -15.43
N ARG A 128 -1.02 4.66 -14.88
CA ARG A 128 -0.45 3.76 -13.90
C ARG A 128 0.62 2.86 -14.53
N ARG A 129 1.74 2.74 -13.85
CA ARG A 129 2.81 1.82 -14.19
C ARG A 129 2.43 0.39 -13.78
N PRO A 130 2.98 -0.66 -14.42
CA PRO A 130 2.81 -2.04 -13.98
C PRO A 130 3.26 -2.24 -12.53
N VAL A 131 2.53 -3.05 -11.74
CA VAL A 131 2.86 -3.31 -10.34
C VAL A 131 4.24 -3.96 -10.15
N GLU A 132 4.71 -4.67 -11.17
CA GLU A 132 6.05 -5.28 -11.19
C GLU A 132 7.16 -4.28 -10.90
N GLU A 133 7.05 -3.04 -11.37
CA GLU A 133 8.05 -2.01 -11.17
C GLU A 133 8.20 -1.64 -9.69
N PHE A 134 7.12 -1.71 -8.93
CA PHE A 134 7.15 -1.56 -7.48
C PHE A 134 7.67 -2.81 -6.76
N LEU A 135 7.33 -4.01 -7.24
CA LEU A 135 7.70 -5.27 -6.57
C LEU A 135 9.16 -5.65 -6.79
N LYS A 136 9.65 -5.50 -8.02
CA LYS A 136 10.96 -5.98 -8.47
C LYS A 136 12.17 -5.48 -7.65
N PRO A 137 12.23 -4.21 -7.21
CA PRO A 137 13.34 -3.71 -6.40
C PRO A 137 13.40 -4.30 -4.99
N GLN A 138 12.34 -4.96 -4.53
CA GLN A 138 12.20 -5.43 -3.15
C GLN A 138 12.61 -6.90 -3.03
N GLY A 139 13.64 -7.19 -2.25
CA GLY A 139 14.13 -8.57 -2.07
C GLY A 139 13.10 -9.54 -1.49
N ARG A 140 12.05 -9.03 -0.78
CA ARG A 140 10.95 -9.85 -0.28
C ARG A 140 10.04 -10.42 -1.38
N PHE A 141 10.15 -9.93 -2.62
CA PHE A 141 9.41 -10.41 -3.79
C PHE A 141 10.31 -11.10 -4.84
N LYS A 142 11.62 -11.24 -4.59
CA LYS A 142 12.57 -11.77 -5.56
C LYS A 142 12.10 -13.09 -6.20
N HIS A 143 11.49 -13.96 -5.43
CA HIS A 143 10.99 -15.26 -5.90
C HIS A 143 9.86 -15.14 -6.94
N LEU A 144 9.09 -14.06 -6.95
CA LEU A 144 8.01 -13.87 -7.92
C LEU A 144 8.51 -13.69 -9.35
N PHE A 145 9.79 -13.34 -9.50
CA PHE A 145 10.44 -13.12 -10.80
C PHE A 145 11.22 -14.33 -11.29
N ALA A 146 11.08 -15.47 -10.60
CA ALA A 146 11.58 -16.75 -11.09
C ALA A 146 10.57 -17.37 -12.08
N PRO A 147 11.04 -18.17 -13.08
CA PRO A 147 10.15 -18.86 -14.01
C PRO A 147 9.04 -19.66 -13.30
N GLY A 148 7.83 -19.59 -13.83
CA GLY A 148 6.65 -20.30 -13.29
C GLY A 148 5.81 -19.50 -12.29
N ASN A 149 6.15 -18.25 -11.98
CA ASN A 149 5.39 -17.39 -11.06
C ASN A 149 4.62 -16.27 -11.78
N GLU A 150 4.57 -16.29 -13.10
CA GLU A 150 3.92 -15.27 -13.94
C GLU A 150 2.42 -15.11 -13.61
N ALA A 151 1.75 -16.24 -13.35
CA ALA A 151 0.34 -16.24 -12.97
C ALA A 151 0.10 -15.48 -11.64
N LEU A 152 0.99 -15.60 -10.67
CA LEU A 152 0.88 -14.89 -9.40
C LEU A 152 1.15 -13.39 -9.56
N LEU A 153 2.08 -12.99 -10.44
CA LEU A 153 2.30 -11.58 -10.77
C LEU A 153 1.06 -10.97 -11.43
N ALA A 154 0.47 -11.68 -12.40
CA ALA A 154 -0.79 -11.27 -13.04
C ALA A 154 -1.94 -11.15 -12.03
N GLU A 155 -2.04 -12.08 -11.07
CA GLU A 155 -3.03 -12.04 -9.99
C GLU A 155 -2.82 -10.81 -9.08
N ILE A 156 -1.57 -10.47 -8.74
CA ILE A 156 -1.26 -9.27 -7.96
C ILE A 156 -1.62 -8.00 -8.72
N GLN A 157 -1.36 -7.94 -10.04
CA GLN A 157 -1.77 -6.81 -10.87
C GLN A 157 -3.29 -6.67 -10.89
N ALA A 158 -4.03 -7.75 -11.12
CA ALA A 158 -5.49 -7.73 -11.10
C ALA A 158 -6.06 -7.29 -9.75
N ASP A 159 -5.42 -7.68 -8.63
CA ASP A 159 -5.79 -7.25 -7.29
C ASP A 159 -5.62 -5.73 -7.10
N VAL A 160 -4.55 -5.16 -7.67
CA VAL A 160 -4.28 -3.71 -7.63
C VAL A 160 -5.30 -2.96 -8.50
N ASP A 161 -5.58 -3.46 -9.69
CA ASP A 161 -6.55 -2.85 -10.62
C ASP A 161 -7.94 -2.82 -10.01
N LEU A 162 -8.40 -3.93 -9.44
CA LEU A 162 -9.69 -4.02 -8.76
C LEU A 162 -9.79 -3.05 -7.56
N ALA A 163 -8.71 -2.92 -6.78
CA ALA A 163 -8.69 -1.99 -5.64
C ALA A 163 -8.74 -0.53 -6.10
N TRP A 164 -8.04 -0.22 -7.19
CA TRP A 164 -8.05 1.09 -7.82
C TRP A 164 -9.42 1.49 -8.35
N ASP A 165 -10.07 0.60 -9.11
CA ASP A 165 -11.39 0.83 -9.68
C ASP A 165 -12.45 1.06 -8.58
N ARG A 166 -12.37 0.30 -7.49
CA ARG A 166 -13.23 0.50 -6.31
C ARG A 166 -13.01 1.85 -5.65
N LEU A 167 -11.77 2.34 -5.58
CA LEU A 167 -11.49 3.66 -5.05
C LEU A 167 -12.08 4.75 -5.96
N LEU A 168 -11.87 4.65 -7.28
CA LEU A 168 -12.42 5.61 -8.24
C LEU A 168 -13.95 5.67 -8.18
N ALA A 169 -14.61 4.49 -8.10
CA ALA A 169 -16.06 4.43 -7.95
C ALA A 169 -16.56 5.14 -6.68
N ARG A 170 -15.83 5.07 -5.57
CA ARG A 170 -16.17 5.82 -4.34
C ARG A 170 -15.95 7.32 -4.49
N CYS A 171 -14.87 7.72 -5.17
CA CYS A 171 -14.59 9.15 -5.42
C CYS A 171 -15.53 9.81 -6.45
N SER A 172 -16.30 9.02 -7.20
CA SER A 172 -17.25 9.51 -8.22
C SER A 172 -18.68 9.63 -7.70
N GLN A 173 -18.92 9.38 -6.42
CA GLN A 173 -20.25 9.42 -5.80
C GLN A 173 -20.57 10.81 -5.18
N GLU A 174 -19.89 11.88 -5.65
CA GLU A 174 -20.21 13.27 -5.31
C GLU A 174 -21.43 13.79 -6.03
#